data_4d480775614954c4fcf02c94c8844efb
#
_entry.id   4d480775614954c4fcf02c94c8844efb
#
_cell.length_a   1.000
_cell.length_b   1.000
_cell.length_c   1.000
_cell.angle_alpha   90.00
_cell.angle_beta   90.00
_cell.angle_gamma   90.00
#
_symmetry.space_group_name_H-M   'P 1'
#
loop_
_entity.id
_entity.type
_entity.pdbx_description
1 polymer ?
#
loop_
_entity_poly.entity_id
_entity_poly.type
_entity_poly.pdbx_seq_one_letter_code
_entity_poly.pdbx_strand_id
1 'polypeptide(L)'
;MKLVLDTNVLVSGLLFPGGAPSRLVKAWRSGAFDLVISDFVIDELTRTWAHLTPRLNASPDDLADFVDTIGLRAELLRIDAAMLAQATAAGLRDPNDLPVPALLIGSGADHLVTGDKDLLVLADTYPILSPAEFVDRFVP
;
A
#
# COMPACT_ATOMS: atom_id res chain seq x y z
N MET A 1 -4.86 9.17 -11.51
CA MET A 1 -3.98 8.00 -11.35
C MET A 1 -4.37 7.24 -10.10
N LYS A 2 -4.45 5.95 -10.17
CA LYS A 2 -4.90 5.07 -9.09
C LYS A 2 -3.74 4.19 -8.65
N LEU A 3 -3.47 4.14 -7.34
CA LEU A 3 -2.34 3.41 -6.75
C LEU A 3 -2.80 2.36 -5.74
N VAL A 4 -2.04 1.28 -5.68
CA VAL A 4 -2.02 0.36 -4.53
C VAL A 4 -0.73 0.61 -3.76
N LEU A 5 -0.84 0.82 -2.46
CA LEU A 5 0.31 0.96 -1.57
C LEU A 5 0.43 -0.27 -0.68
N ASP A 6 1.63 -0.81 -0.59
CA ASP A 6 1.93 -1.89 0.35
C ASP A 6 1.79 -1.39 1.80
N THR A 7 1.43 -2.28 2.70
CA THR A 7 1.25 -1.97 4.14
C THR A 7 2.47 -1.27 4.73
N ASN A 8 3.68 -1.75 4.41
CA ASN A 8 4.90 -1.17 4.94
C ASN A 8 5.13 0.26 4.46
N VAL A 9 4.70 0.60 3.25
CA VAL A 9 4.77 1.98 2.74
C VAL A 9 3.83 2.89 3.53
N LEU A 10 2.63 2.42 3.83
CA LEU A 10 1.66 3.16 4.64
C LEU A 10 2.17 3.39 6.06
N VAL A 11 2.67 2.34 6.71
CA VAL A 11 3.23 2.43 8.08
C VAL A 11 4.41 3.39 8.10
N SER A 12 5.35 3.26 7.18
CA SER A 12 6.52 4.14 7.11
C SER A 12 6.13 5.59 6.85
N GLY A 13 5.13 5.79 5.99
CA GLY A 13 4.64 7.13 5.66
C GLY A 13 3.98 7.85 6.84
N LEU A 14 3.41 7.08 7.77
CA LEU A 14 2.77 7.63 8.97
C LEU A 14 3.75 7.87 10.10
N LEU A 15 4.71 6.97 10.30
CA LEU A 15 5.58 6.98 11.47
C LEU A 15 6.90 7.72 11.26
N PHE A 16 7.39 7.81 10.02
CA PHE A 16 8.70 8.37 9.73
C PHE A 16 8.57 9.58 8.78
N PRO A 17 8.50 10.80 9.34
CA PRO A 17 8.37 12.01 8.52
C PRO A 17 9.63 12.28 7.69
N GLY A 18 9.44 12.92 6.55
CA GLY A 18 10.53 13.40 5.69
C GLY A 18 11.03 12.42 4.63
N GLY A 19 10.65 11.14 4.71
CA GLY A 19 11.02 10.14 3.70
C GLY A 19 10.07 10.08 2.51
N ALA A 20 10.42 9.28 1.51
CA ALA A 20 9.56 9.07 0.33
C ALA A 20 8.16 8.54 0.69
N PRO A 21 8.00 7.55 1.59
CA PRO A 21 6.68 7.11 2.00
C PRO A 21 5.82 8.22 2.61
N SER A 22 6.41 9.10 3.42
CA SER A 22 5.70 10.24 4.02
C SER A 22 5.23 11.23 2.95
N ARG A 23 6.08 11.55 1.98
CA ARG A 23 5.73 12.43 0.86
C ARG A 23 4.60 11.84 0.02
N LEU A 24 4.62 10.54 -0.17
CA LEU A 24 3.61 9.81 -0.93
C LEU A 24 2.25 9.86 -0.22
N VAL A 25 2.20 9.61 1.07
CA VAL A 25 0.97 9.69 1.88
C VAL A 25 0.42 11.12 1.90
N LYS A 26 1.29 12.13 2.02
CA LYS A 26 0.88 13.53 1.95
C LYS A 26 0.28 13.89 0.59
N ALA A 27 0.88 13.42 -0.49
CA ALA A 27 0.38 13.66 -1.84
C ALA A 27 -1.00 13.02 -2.03
N TRP A 28 -1.22 11.82 -1.51
CA TRP A 28 -2.53 11.21 -1.52
C TRP A 28 -3.58 12.04 -0.75
N ARG A 29 -3.23 12.47 0.44
CA ARG A 29 -4.14 13.31 1.25
C ARG A 29 -4.49 14.64 0.58
N SER A 30 -3.59 15.18 -0.22
CA SER A 30 -3.82 16.41 -0.99
C SER A 30 -4.61 16.18 -2.28
N GLY A 31 -4.94 14.92 -2.61
CA GLY A 31 -5.72 14.58 -3.80
C GLY A 31 -4.92 14.41 -5.07
N ALA A 32 -3.60 14.23 -4.99
CA ALA A 32 -2.75 14.07 -6.16
C ALA A 32 -3.01 12.76 -6.92
N PHE A 33 -3.49 11.73 -6.23
CA PHE A 33 -3.87 10.45 -6.82
C PHE A 33 -4.90 9.75 -5.95
N ASP A 34 -5.53 8.72 -6.50
CA ASP A 34 -6.48 7.87 -5.80
C ASP A 34 -5.78 6.66 -5.20
N LEU A 35 -6.24 6.20 -4.05
CA LEU A 35 -5.72 5.04 -3.37
C LEU A 35 -6.75 3.90 -3.39
N VAL A 36 -6.32 2.72 -3.80
CA VAL A 36 -7.07 1.48 -3.61
C VAL A 36 -6.46 0.72 -2.45
N ILE A 37 -7.28 0.29 -1.53
CA ILE A 37 -6.85 -0.48 -0.37
C ILE A 37 -7.74 -1.70 -0.20
N SER A 38 -7.17 -2.78 0.29
CA SER A 38 -7.94 -4.00 0.58
C SER A 38 -8.23 -4.14 2.07
N ASP A 39 -9.24 -4.95 2.38
CA ASP A 39 -9.50 -5.41 3.74
C ASP A 39 -8.27 -6.07 4.36
N PHE A 40 -7.53 -6.87 3.59
CA PHE A 40 -6.28 -7.50 4.02
C PHE A 40 -5.25 -6.46 4.49
N VAL A 41 -5.05 -5.38 3.73
CA VAL A 41 -4.08 -4.33 4.07
C VAL A 41 -4.51 -3.58 5.33
N ILE A 42 -5.79 -3.33 5.52
CA ILE A 42 -6.29 -2.69 6.76
C ILE A 42 -5.99 -3.56 7.98
N ASP A 43 -6.27 -4.86 7.89
CA ASP A 43 -5.99 -5.79 8.99
C ASP A 43 -4.49 -5.87 9.30
N GLU A 44 -3.66 -5.93 8.27
CA GLU A 44 -2.21 -5.97 8.42
C GLU A 44 -1.67 -4.65 8.98
N LEU A 45 -2.19 -3.52 8.53
CA LEU A 45 -1.84 -2.20 9.05
C LEU A 45 -2.13 -2.11 10.55
N THR A 46 -3.29 -2.57 10.98
CA THR A 46 -3.70 -2.55 12.39
C THR A 46 -2.76 -3.41 13.25
N ARG A 47 -2.44 -4.60 12.79
CA ARG A 47 -1.52 -5.51 13.51
C ARG A 47 -0.10 -4.94 13.60
N THR A 48 0.41 -4.41 12.49
CA THR A 48 1.75 -3.82 12.44
C THR A 48 1.84 -2.60 13.33
N TRP A 49 0.83 -1.75 13.32
CA TRP A 49 0.76 -0.57 14.17
C TRP A 49 0.78 -0.93 15.66
N ALA A 50 -0.06 -1.88 16.06
CA ALA A 50 -0.11 -2.34 17.44
C ALA A 50 1.24 -2.91 17.91
N HIS A 51 1.99 -3.56 17.02
CA HIS A 51 3.31 -4.09 17.31
C HIS A 51 4.37 -2.99 17.47
N LEU A 52 4.26 -1.90 16.73
CA LEU A 52 5.25 -0.82 16.69
C LEU A 52 4.99 0.28 17.73
N THR A 53 3.74 0.49 18.15
CA THR A 53 3.39 1.57 19.10
C THR A 53 4.22 1.61 20.37
N PRO A 54 4.54 0.47 21.03
CA PRO A 54 5.36 0.49 22.25
C PRO A 54 6.78 1.02 22.03
N ARG A 55 7.27 0.99 20.79
CA ARG A 55 8.65 1.37 20.44
C ARG A 55 8.79 2.80 19.92
N LEU A 56 7.70 3.38 19.39
CA LEU A 56 7.77 4.59 18.55
C LEU A 56 6.94 5.75 19.10
N ASN A 57 6.44 5.71 20.32
CA ASN A 57 5.57 6.76 20.88
C ASN A 57 4.37 7.12 19.97
N ALA A 58 3.97 6.22 19.10
CA ALA A 58 2.82 6.43 18.24
C ALA A 58 1.53 6.17 19.04
N SER A 59 0.52 7.03 18.86
CA SER A 59 -0.73 6.91 19.58
C SER A 59 -1.71 6.00 18.85
N PRO A 60 -2.55 5.22 19.56
CA PRO A 60 -3.65 4.50 18.90
C PRO A 60 -4.63 5.42 18.18
N ASP A 61 -4.77 6.67 18.62
CA ASP A 61 -5.64 7.66 18.00
C ASP A 61 -5.14 8.06 16.61
N ASP A 62 -3.83 8.10 16.40
CA ASP A 62 -3.24 8.40 15.08
C ASP A 62 -3.63 7.32 14.06
N LEU A 63 -3.63 6.06 14.46
CA LEU A 63 -4.09 4.97 13.59
C LEU A 63 -5.58 5.09 13.31
N ALA A 64 -6.39 5.36 14.33
CA ALA A 64 -7.83 5.50 14.16
C ALA A 64 -8.17 6.63 13.18
N ASP A 65 -7.52 7.78 13.31
CA ASP A 65 -7.69 8.91 12.39
C ASP A 65 -7.30 8.55 10.96
N PHE A 66 -6.24 7.79 10.80
CA PHE A 66 -5.79 7.36 9.47
C PHE A 66 -6.76 6.35 8.84
N VAL A 67 -7.23 5.38 9.60
CA VAL A 67 -8.23 4.42 9.13
C VAL A 67 -9.53 5.11 8.75
N ASP A 68 -9.97 6.12 9.51
CA ASP A 68 -11.13 6.93 9.18
C ASP A 68 -10.92 7.70 7.86
N THR A 69 -9.73 8.26 7.65
CA THR A 69 -9.39 8.96 6.40
C THR A 69 -9.41 7.99 5.22
N ILE A 70 -8.88 6.78 5.39
CA ILE A 70 -8.94 5.73 4.37
C ILE A 70 -10.41 5.43 4.02
N GLY A 71 -11.25 5.25 5.01
CA GLY A 71 -12.67 4.95 4.80
C GLY A 71 -13.42 6.03 4.02
N LEU A 72 -12.98 7.29 4.16
CA LEU A 72 -13.62 8.43 3.48
C LEU A 72 -13.08 8.69 2.07
N ARG A 73 -11.83 8.34 1.79
CA ARG A 73 -11.13 8.79 0.58
C ARG A 73 -10.58 7.67 -0.30
N ALA A 74 -10.28 6.51 0.26
CA ALA A 74 -9.75 5.40 -0.51
C ALA A 74 -10.88 4.53 -1.07
N GLU A 75 -10.62 3.90 -2.19
CA GLU A 75 -11.49 2.85 -2.71
C GLU A 75 -11.16 1.56 -1.96
N LEU A 76 -12.12 1.05 -1.20
CA LEU A 76 -11.95 -0.18 -0.44
C LEU A 76 -12.47 -1.36 -1.26
N LEU A 77 -11.57 -2.30 -1.55
CA LEU A 77 -11.91 -3.54 -2.26
C LEU A 77 -11.63 -4.75 -1.37
N ARG A 78 -12.51 -5.75 -1.47
CA ARG A 78 -12.28 -7.04 -0.84
C ARG A 78 -11.54 -7.94 -1.82
N ILE A 79 -10.45 -8.56 -1.37
CA ILE A 79 -9.73 -9.55 -2.16
C ILE A 79 -10.53 -10.85 -2.15
N ASP A 80 -10.93 -11.31 -3.32
CA ASP A 80 -11.68 -12.55 -3.50
C ASP A 80 -10.81 -13.66 -4.12
N ALA A 81 -11.40 -14.86 -4.22
CA ALA A 81 -10.70 -16.02 -4.78
C ALA A 81 -10.30 -15.84 -6.25
N ALA A 82 -11.10 -15.11 -7.03
CA ALA A 82 -10.79 -14.85 -8.44
C ALA A 82 -9.56 -13.96 -8.59
N MET A 83 -9.42 -12.92 -7.76
CA MET A 83 -8.26 -12.03 -7.75
C MET A 83 -7.00 -12.80 -7.36
N LEU A 84 -7.08 -13.66 -6.35
CA LEU A 84 -5.95 -14.50 -5.93
C LEU A 84 -5.57 -15.50 -7.02
N ALA A 85 -6.52 -16.08 -7.70
CA ALA A 85 -6.27 -17.00 -8.82
C ALA A 85 -5.57 -16.29 -9.98
N GLN A 86 -5.95 -15.05 -10.30
CA GLN A 86 -5.29 -14.25 -11.33
C GLN A 86 -3.82 -13.97 -10.97
N ALA A 87 -3.56 -13.61 -9.71
CA ALA A 87 -2.19 -13.38 -9.24
C ALA A 87 -1.34 -14.66 -9.31
N THR A 88 -1.90 -15.80 -8.93
CA THR A 88 -1.22 -17.10 -9.02
C THR A 88 -0.94 -17.46 -10.48
N ALA A 89 -1.89 -17.26 -11.37
CA ALA A 89 -1.71 -17.51 -12.81
C ALA A 89 -0.64 -16.61 -13.43
N ALA A 90 -0.42 -15.44 -12.86
CA ALA A 90 0.63 -14.51 -13.28
C ALA A 90 2.03 -14.89 -12.76
N GLY A 91 2.16 -15.99 -12.02
CA GLY A 91 3.45 -16.50 -11.53
C GLY A 91 3.77 -16.16 -10.08
N LEU A 92 2.86 -15.50 -9.38
CA LEU A 92 3.03 -15.17 -7.96
C LEU A 92 2.59 -16.37 -7.11
N ARG A 93 3.50 -16.96 -6.35
CA ARG A 93 3.26 -18.25 -5.67
C ARG A 93 3.30 -18.21 -4.16
N ASP A 94 3.98 -17.22 -3.57
CA ASP A 94 4.04 -17.11 -2.12
C ASP A 94 2.71 -16.58 -1.59
N PRO A 95 1.97 -17.36 -0.75
CA PRO A 95 0.68 -16.92 -0.22
C PRO A 95 0.76 -15.61 0.58
N ASN A 96 1.90 -15.31 1.19
CA ASN A 96 2.08 -14.08 1.96
C ASN A 96 2.19 -12.84 1.07
N ASP A 97 2.67 -13.02 -0.16
CA ASP A 97 2.88 -11.91 -1.11
C ASP A 97 1.69 -11.70 -2.05
N LEU A 98 0.78 -12.68 -2.17
CA LEU A 98 -0.32 -12.66 -3.13
C LEU A 98 -1.34 -11.53 -2.97
N PRO A 99 -1.76 -11.15 -1.73
CA PRO A 99 -2.86 -10.20 -1.58
C PRO A 99 -2.62 -8.83 -2.21
N VAL A 100 -1.39 -8.30 -2.12
CA VAL A 100 -1.08 -6.97 -2.63
C VAL A 100 -1.02 -6.95 -4.17
N PRO A 101 -0.27 -7.86 -4.83
CA PRO A 101 -0.33 -7.98 -6.29
C PRO A 101 -1.72 -8.36 -6.82
N ALA A 102 -2.48 -9.17 -6.10
CA ALA A 102 -3.84 -9.50 -6.48
C ALA A 102 -4.73 -8.26 -6.54
N LEU A 103 -4.55 -7.33 -5.60
CA LEU A 103 -5.26 -6.07 -5.60
C LEU A 103 -4.85 -5.20 -6.81
N LEU A 104 -3.57 -5.15 -7.14
CA LEU A 104 -3.08 -4.44 -8.33
C LEU A 104 -3.77 -4.95 -9.60
N ILE A 105 -3.78 -6.26 -9.80
CA ILE A 105 -4.36 -6.89 -10.98
C ILE A 105 -5.88 -6.71 -11.01
N GLY A 106 -6.54 -6.99 -9.89
CA GLY A 106 -8.00 -7.01 -9.81
C GLY A 106 -8.64 -5.62 -9.81
N SER A 107 -7.94 -4.60 -9.30
CA SER A 107 -8.45 -3.23 -9.24
C SER A 107 -8.24 -2.44 -10.53
N GLY A 108 -7.32 -2.90 -11.40
CA GLY A 108 -6.88 -2.10 -12.55
C GLY A 108 -6.10 -0.86 -12.17
N ALA A 109 -5.48 -0.83 -11.00
CA ALA A 109 -4.66 0.30 -10.57
C ALA A 109 -3.48 0.53 -11.52
N ASP A 110 -3.01 1.77 -11.60
CA ASP A 110 -1.91 2.13 -12.50
C ASP A 110 -0.56 1.66 -11.99
N HIS A 111 -0.36 1.68 -10.68
CA HIS A 111 0.90 1.27 -10.05
C HIS A 111 0.67 0.61 -8.68
N LEU A 112 1.58 -0.31 -8.34
CA LEU A 112 1.82 -0.76 -6.98
C LEU A 112 3.12 -0.12 -6.48
N VAL A 113 3.08 0.51 -5.31
CA VAL A 113 4.26 1.07 -4.67
C VAL A 113 4.62 0.24 -3.45
N THR A 114 5.82 -0.31 -3.43
CA THR A 114 6.30 -1.21 -2.39
C THR A 114 7.79 -1.05 -2.14
N GLY A 115 8.22 -1.31 -0.92
CA GLY A 115 9.63 -1.46 -0.59
C GLY A 115 10.10 -2.91 -0.53
N ASP A 116 9.22 -3.86 -0.75
CA ASP A 116 9.53 -5.29 -0.70
C ASP A 116 10.32 -5.71 -1.94
N LYS A 117 11.53 -6.19 -1.74
CA LYS A 117 12.41 -6.62 -2.82
C LYS A 117 11.84 -7.80 -3.62
N ASP A 118 11.08 -8.69 -2.97
CA ASP A 118 10.46 -9.82 -3.64
C ASP A 118 9.38 -9.39 -4.63
N LEU A 119 8.74 -8.25 -4.39
CA LEU A 119 7.78 -7.66 -5.31
C LEU A 119 8.47 -6.78 -6.36
N LEU A 120 9.52 -6.05 -5.97
CA LEU A 120 10.24 -5.17 -6.89
C LEU A 120 10.94 -5.93 -8.02
N VAL A 121 11.31 -7.20 -7.84
CA VAL A 121 11.85 -8.03 -8.92
C VAL A 121 10.85 -8.27 -10.05
N LEU A 122 9.56 -8.02 -9.81
CA LEU A 122 8.50 -8.15 -10.80
C LEU A 122 8.26 -6.85 -11.60
N ALA A 123 9.03 -5.82 -11.34
CA ALA A 123 8.84 -4.49 -11.95
C ALA A 123 9.02 -4.49 -13.47
N ASP A 124 9.75 -5.45 -14.03
CA ASP A 124 9.90 -5.60 -15.48
C ASP A 124 8.61 -6.07 -16.17
N THR A 125 7.74 -6.76 -15.44
CA THR A 125 6.50 -7.34 -15.97
C THR A 125 5.25 -6.56 -15.53
N TYR A 126 5.28 -5.99 -14.33
CA TYR A 126 4.14 -5.29 -13.73
C TYR A 126 4.52 -3.85 -13.36
N PRO A 127 3.55 -2.92 -13.29
CA PRO A 127 3.81 -1.53 -12.94
C PRO A 127 4.07 -1.38 -11.43
N ILE A 128 5.21 -1.84 -10.98
CA ILE A 128 5.64 -1.82 -9.58
C ILE A 128 6.83 -0.87 -9.44
N LEU A 129 6.73 0.06 -8.48
CA LEU A 129 7.77 1.05 -8.19
C LEU A 129 8.09 1.07 -6.70
N SER A 130 9.31 1.43 -6.36
CA SER A 130 9.65 1.78 -4.99
C SER A 130 9.05 3.16 -4.62
N PRO A 131 8.90 3.47 -3.33
CA PRO A 131 8.45 4.80 -2.92
C PRO A 131 9.32 5.93 -3.47
N ALA A 132 10.64 5.74 -3.45
CA ALA A 132 11.59 6.74 -3.96
C ALA A 132 11.41 6.97 -5.46
N GLU A 133 11.28 5.90 -6.25
CA GLU A 133 11.05 6.00 -7.69
C GLU A 133 9.73 6.69 -8.02
N PHE A 134 8.67 6.36 -7.29
CA PHE A 134 7.37 6.97 -7.51
C PHE A 134 7.39 8.46 -7.19
N VAL A 135 7.96 8.84 -6.05
CA VAL A 135 8.06 10.24 -5.63
C VAL A 135 8.88 11.04 -6.63
N ASP A 136 10.00 10.48 -7.08
CA ASP A 136 10.87 11.13 -8.06
C ASP A 136 10.16 11.41 -9.39
N ARG A 137 9.30 10.49 -9.84
CA ARG A 137 8.60 10.62 -11.12
C ARG A 137 7.32 11.44 -11.06
N PHE A 138 6.54 11.34 -9.98
CA PHE A 138 5.16 11.80 -9.95
C PHE A 138 4.82 12.80 -8.84
N VAL A 139 5.69 12.99 -7.87
CA VAL A 139 5.45 13.92 -6.77
C VAL A 139 6.41 15.10 -6.88
N PRO A 140 5.89 16.32 -7.14
CA PRO A 140 6.72 17.52 -7.25
C PRO A 140 7.43 17.92 -5.94
#